data_779d2e872a033329ff57cf4585903fe8
#
_entry.id   779d2e872a033329ff57cf4585903fe8
#
_cell.length_a   1.000
_cell.length_b   1.000
_cell.length_c   1.000
_cell.angle_alpha   90.00
_cell.angle_beta   90.00
_cell.angle_gamma   90.00
#
_symmetry.space_group_name_H-M   'P 1'
#
loop_
_entity.id
_entity.type
_entity.pdbx_description
1 polymer ?
#
loop_
_entity_poly.entity_id
_entity_poly.type
_entity_poly.pdbx_seq_one_letter_code
_entity_poly.pdbx_strand_id
1 'polypeptide(L)' 'RHRADASKHEYFRLHFDGVPDKTYRIQYTLDLDSAQWETLGSVTANAAGELHFIDTPPPGQPARFYRSVYP' A
#
# COMPACT_ATOMS: atom_id res chain seq x y z
N ARG A 1 3.93 -12.35 -3.20
CA ARG A 1 2.59 -11.95 -2.80
C ARG A 1 2.24 -12.48 -1.42
N HIS A 2 1.60 -11.66 -0.66
CA HIS A 2 1.32 -11.97 0.72
C HIS A 2 -0.14 -12.34 0.92
N ARG A 3 -0.38 -13.27 1.84
CA ARG A 3 -1.73 -13.65 2.17
C ARG A 3 -1.96 -13.48 3.66
N ALA A 4 -3.00 -12.75 4.02
CA ALA A 4 -3.30 -12.50 5.41
C ALA A 4 -4.02 -13.69 6.04
N ASP A 5 -3.73 -13.92 7.30
CA ASP A 5 -4.46 -14.88 8.12
C ASP A 5 -5.49 -14.10 8.92
N ALA A 6 -6.77 -14.35 8.67
CA ALA A 6 -7.83 -13.58 9.27
C ALA A 6 -7.89 -13.72 10.79
N SER A 7 -7.29 -14.74 11.35
CA SER A 7 -7.31 -14.95 12.81
C SER A 7 -6.24 -14.16 13.54
N LYS A 8 -5.41 -13.40 12.82
CA LYS A 8 -4.29 -12.68 13.42
C LYS A 8 -4.26 -11.27 12.92
N HIS A 9 -3.61 -10.40 13.71
CA HIS A 9 -3.25 -9.08 13.26
C HIS A 9 -1.98 -9.18 12.45
N GLU A 10 -2.11 -8.91 11.16
CA GLU A 10 -0.99 -8.97 10.26
C GLU A 10 -0.71 -7.62 9.66
N TYR A 11 0.52 -7.40 9.31
CA TYR A 11 0.88 -6.20 8.57
C TYR A 11 1.60 -6.61 7.31
N PHE A 12 1.54 -5.74 6.32
CA PHE A 12 2.20 -5.94 5.05
C PHE A 12 3.24 -4.87 4.85
N ARG A 13 4.45 -5.28 4.48
CA ARG A 13 5.49 -4.36 4.08
C ARG A 13 5.38 -4.16 2.59
N LEU A 14 5.06 -2.93 2.21
CA LEU A 14 4.87 -2.60 0.82
C LEU A 14 6.12 -1.92 0.31
N HIS A 15 6.53 -2.28 -0.90
CA HIS A 15 7.70 -1.71 -1.54
C HIS A 15 7.32 -1.31 -2.96
N PHE A 16 7.55 -0.05 -3.28
CA PHE A 16 7.28 0.48 -4.61
C PHE A 16 8.52 1.20 -5.10
N ASP A 17 8.61 1.36 -6.40
CA ASP A 17 9.65 2.16 -7.03
C ASP A 17 9.10 3.53 -7.39
N GLY A 18 9.91 4.54 -7.18
CA GLY A 18 9.53 5.90 -7.48
C GLY A 18 10.74 6.74 -7.83
N VAL A 19 10.50 8.03 -8.04
CA VAL A 19 11.57 8.98 -8.32
C VAL A 19 12.11 9.47 -6.99
N PRO A 20 13.44 9.47 -6.78
CA PRO A 20 14.00 9.91 -5.51
C PRO A 20 13.49 11.27 -5.07
N ASP A 21 13.23 11.41 -3.79
CA ASP A 21 12.80 12.64 -3.12
C ASP A 21 11.40 13.12 -3.48
N LYS A 22 10.66 12.38 -4.30
CA LYS A 22 9.28 12.70 -4.60
C LYS A 22 8.35 12.00 -3.62
N THR A 23 7.22 12.65 -3.31
CA THR A 23 6.25 12.12 -2.37
C THR A 23 5.09 11.49 -3.13
N TYR A 24 4.73 10.28 -2.72
CA TYR A 24 3.66 9.51 -3.36
C TYR A 24 2.59 9.18 -2.34
N ARG A 25 1.36 9.05 -2.81
CA ARG A 25 0.27 8.54 -1.98
C ARG A 25 0.16 7.05 -2.18
N ILE A 26 -0.03 6.34 -1.07
CA ILE A 26 -0.23 4.89 -1.11
C ILE A 26 -1.72 4.65 -0.98
N GLN A 27 -2.29 3.93 -1.92
CA GLN A 27 -3.71 3.67 -1.98
C GLN A 27 -4.00 2.20 -2.06
N TYR A 28 -5.18 1.82 -1.63
CA TYR A 28 -5.61 0.44 -1.75
C TYR A 28 -7.05 0.37 -2.25
N THR A 29 -7.40 -0.78 -2.77
CA THR A 29 -8.79 -1.11 -3.07
C THR A 29 -9.03 -2.57 -2.74
N LEU A 30 -10.27 -2.91 -2.43
CA LEU A 30 -10.64 -4.30 -2.22
C LEU A 30 -11.12 -4.95 -3.50
N ASP A 31 -11.44 -4.15 -4.52
CA ASP A 31 -12.01 -4.66 -5.76
C ASP A 31 -11.51 -3.79 -6.91
N LEU A 32 -10.69 -4.38 -7.77
CA LEU A 32 -10.13 -3.64 -8.90
C LEU A 32 -11.20 -3.18 -9.88
N ASP A 33 -12.32 -3.90 -9.95
CA ASP A 33 -13.39 -3.53 -10.87
C ASP A 33 -14.17 -2.31 -10.41
N SER A 34 -14.19 -2.04 -9.12
CA SER A 34 -14.94 -0.88 -8.60
C SER A 34 -14.24 0.43 -8.86
N ALA A 35 -12.93 0.39 -9.10
CA ALA A 35 -12.11 1.58 -9.33
C ALA A 35 -12.19 2.59 -8.17
N GLN A 36 -12.51 2.12 -6.97
CA GLN A 36 -12.58 2.98 -5.80
C GLN A 36 -11.34 2.75 -4.95
N TRP A 37 -10.49 3.76 -4.91
CA TRP A 37 -9.23 3.67 -4.20
C TRP A 37 -9.25 4.57 -2.97
N GLU A 38 -8.75 4.02 -1.86
CA GLU A 38 -8.63 4.75 -0.60
C GLU A 38 -7.18 5.07 -0.35
N THR A 39 -6.93 6.28 0.15
CA THR A 39 -5.57 6.69 0.45
C THR A 39 -5.22 6.28 1.88
N LEU A 40 -4.14 5.51 2.02
CA LEU A 40 -3.65 5.08 3.32
C LEU A 40 -2.71 6.12 3.93
N GLY A 41 -1.93 6.77 3.11
CA GLY A 41 -0.96 7.75 3.58
C GLY A 41 -0.03 8.16 2.47
N SER A 42 1.00 8.91 2.83
CA SER A 42 1.99 9.39 1.89
C SER A 42 3.37 8.96 2.34
N VAL A 43 4.25 8.74 1.37
CA VAL A 43 5.63 8.40 1.67
C VAL A 43 6.53 9.03 0.62
N THR A 44 7.71 9.47 1.05
CA THR A 44 8.68 10.09 0.16
C THR A 44 9.74 9.05 -0.21
N ALA A 45 10.01 8.95 -1.50
CA ALA A 45 11.02 8.04 -1.98
C ALA A 45 12.39 8.44 -1.45
N ASN A 46 13.19 7.46 -1.06
CA ASN A 46 14.54 7.73 -0.59
C ASN A 46 15.47 8.00 -1.75
N ALA A 47 16.75 8.15 -1.46
CA ALA A 47 17.74 8.48 -2.49
C ALA A 47 17.86 7.40 -3.56
N ALA A 48 17.48 6.18 -3.24
CA ALA A 48 17.50 5.08 -4.19
C ALA A 48 16.19 4.94 -4.97
N GLY A 49 15.22 5.82 -4.72
CA GLY A 49 13.93 5.75 -5.40
C GLY A 49 13.01 4.69 -4.82
N GLU A 50 13.18 4.33 -3.57
CA GLU A 50 12.38 3.29 -2.95
C GLU A 50 11.32 3.90 -2.05
N LEU A 51 10.13 3.32 -2.11
CA LEU A 51 9.01 3.69 -1.25
C LEU A 51 8.70 2.49 -0.35
N HIS A 52 8.71 2.71 0.95
CA HIS A 52 8.40 1.66 1.92
C HIS A 52 7.22 2.11 2.76
N PHE A 53 6.22 1.26 2.88
CA PHE A 53 5.02 1.59 3.63
C PHE A 53 4.53 0.33 4.33
N ILE A 54 4.00 0.50 5.53
CA ILE A 54 3.45 -0.64 6.28
C ILE A 54 1.95 -0.43 6.41
N ASP A 55 1.19 -1.44 5.97
CA ASP A 55 -0.26 -1.43 6.07
C ASP A 55 -0.70 -2.52 7.05
N THR A 56 -1.63 -2.16 7.93
CA THR A 56 -2.17 -3.09 8.92
C THR A 56 -3.69 -3.15 8.73
N PRO A 57 -4.16 -3.97 7.79
CA PRO A 57 -5.59 -4.06 7.55
C PRO A 57 -6.33 -4.71 8.72
N PRO A 58 -7.61 -4.41 8.89
CA PRO A 58 -8.39 -5.05 9.93
C PRO A 58 -8.48 -6.56 9.71
N PRO A 59 -8.56 -7.35 10.77
CA PRO A 59 -8.74 -8.80 10.64
C PRO A 59 -10.04 -9.12 9.90
N GLY A 60 -10.01 -10.17 9.09
CA GLY A 60 -11.21 -10.62 8.39
C GLY A 60 -11.53 -9.87 7.12
N GLN A 61 -10.74 -8.87 6.76
CA GLN A 61 -10.97 -8.13 5.54
C GLN A 61 -10.41 -8.92 4.34
N PRO A 62 -11.07 -8.82 3.16
CA PRO A 62 -10.52 -9.44 1.97
C PRO A 62 -9.15 -8.88 1.62
N ALA A 63 -8.45 -9.59 0.75
CA ALA A 63 -7.13 -9.12 0.29
C ALA A 63 -7.25 -7.74 -0.34
N ARG A 64 -6.23 -6.94 -0.12
CA ARG A 64 -6.15 -5.59 -0.66
C ARG A 64 -5.23 -5.57 -1.85
N PHE A 65 -5.55 -4.67 -2.79
CA PHE A 65 -4.67 -4.33 -3.90
C PHE A 65 -4.11 -2.95 -3.66
N TYR A 66 -2.83 -2.77 -3.93
CA TYR A 66 -2.14 -1.53 -3.58
C TYR A 66 -1.55 -0.86 -4.80
N ARG A 67 -1.45 0.46 -4.72
CA ARG A 67 -0.73 1.23 -5.74
C ARG A 67 -0.13 2.48 -5.10
N SER A 68 0.87 3.03 -5.78
CA SER A 68 1.41 4.34 -5.44
C SER A 68 1.01 5.31 -6.54
N VAL A 69 0.70 6.55 -6.16
CA VAL A 69 0.35 7.60 -7.13
C VAL A 69 1.11 8.87 -6.82
N TYR A 70 1.43 9.62 -7.88
CA TYR A 70 2.19 10.86 -7.78
C TYR A 70 1.34 11.99 -8.35
N PRO A 71 1.34 13.06 -7.67
CA PRO A 71 1.49 13.34 -6.24
C PRO A 71 0.32 12.89 -5.47
#